data_7019a01efcbbeb13e583b99b621af301
#
_entry.id   7019a01efcbbeb13e583b99b621af301
#
_cell.length_a   1.000
_cell.length_b   1.000
_cell.length_c   1.000
_cell.angle_alpha   90.00
_cell.angle_beta   90.00
_cell.angle_gamma   90.00
#
_symmetry.space_group_name_H-M   'P 1'
#
loop_
_entity.id
_entity.type
_entity.pdbx_description
1 polymer ?
#
loop_
_entity_poly.entity_id
_entity_poly.type
_entity_poly.pdbx_seq_one_letter_code
_entity_poly.pdbx_strand_id
1 'polypeptide(L)'
;MATIYRHFPTRADLVTAVYQHQIEACAEAGPNLLAGAASPLDALRQWIDLFVDFLVTKHGLADALQSDSDRFAALHAYFLDRLLPVCAQLLDAAVEADEIRPGTKPYELMRGIGNLCIGRDNDPRYDPRRLIALLLQGLQRPQTS
;
A
#
# COMPACT_ATOMS: atom_id res chain seq x y z
N MET A 1 9.45 -21.59 19.80
CA MET A 1 10.77 -21.12 19.29
C MET A 1 11.40 -22.12 18.32
N ALA A 2 11.51 -23.37 18.70
CA ALA A 2 12.08 -24.41 17.81
C ALA A 2 11.33 -24.53 16.47
N THR A 3 10.00 -24.36 16.48
CA THR A 3 9.18 -24.46 15.29
C THR A 3 9.49 -23.38 14.26
N ILE A 4 9.79 -22.16 14.73
CA ILE A 4 10.12 -21.04 13.88
C ILE A 4 11.43 -21.31 13.13
N TYR A 5 12.44 -21.81 13.82
CA TYR A 5 13.74 -22.10 13.21
C TYR A 5 13.69 -23.24 12.19
N ARG A 6 12.73 -24.14 12.32
CA ARG A 6 12.56 -25.23 11.34
C ARG A 6 12.05 -24.71 10.00
N HIS A 7 11.14 -23.71 10.03
CA HIS A 7 10.52 -23.16 8.82
C HIS A 7 11.29 -21.99 8.23
N PHE A 8 12.02 -21.26 9.08
CA PHE A 8 12.74 -20.05 8.68
C PHE A 8 14.17 -20.13 9.19
N PRO A 9 15.06 -20.79 8.42
CA PRO A 9 16.44 -21.02 8.86
C PRO A 9 17.26 -19.74 9.04
N THR A 10 16.85 -18.61 8.42
CA THR A 10 17.54 -17.34 8.60
C THR A 10 16.55 -16.25 9.03
N ARG A 11 17.09 -15.18 9.61
CA ARG A 11 16.30 -14.02 9.95
C ARG A 11 15.66 -13.40 8.69
N ALA A 12 16.41 -13.38 7.56
CA ALA A 12 15.90 -12.88 6.30
C ALA A 12 14.70 -13.69 5.80
N ASP A 13 14.73 -15.01 5.99
CA ASP A 13 13.59 -15.86 5.61
C ASP A 13 12.35 -15.53 6.43
N LEU A 14 12.53 -15.34 7.74
CA LEU A 14 11.41 -14.95 8.62
C LEU A 14 10.84 -13.59 8.25
N VAL A 15 11.70 -12.60 8.03
CA VAL A 15 11.27 -11.25 7.64
C VAL A 15 10.52 -11.30 6.31
N THR A 16 11.02 -12.06 5.35
CA THR A 16 10.35 -12.23 4.04
C THR A 16 8.97 -12.83 4.21
N ALA A 17 8.84 -13.87 5.03
CA ALA A 17 7.55 -14.53 5.25
C ALA A 17 6.53 -13.59 5.90
N VAL A 18 6.96 -12.83 6.90
CA VAL A 18 6.09 -11.84 7.57
C VAL A 18 5.63 -10.78 6.57
N TYR A 19 6.54 -10.31 5.74
CA TYR A 19 6.24 -9.29 4.75
C TYR A 19 5.26 -9.80 3.70
N GLN A 20 5.47 -11.03 3.20
CA GLN A 20 4.53 -11.65 2.25
C GLN A 20 3.14 -11.79 2.85
N HIS A 21 3.07 -12.16 4.11
CA HIS A 21 1.80 -12.26 4.83
C HIS A 21 1.08 -10.90 4.87
N GLN A 22 1.82 -9.82 5.12
CA GLN A 22 1.26 -8.48 5.15
C GLN A 22 0.79 -8.01 3.76
N ILE A 23 1.52 -8.38 2.70
CA ILE A 23 1.09 -8.11 1.33
C ILE A 23 -0.26 -8.79 1.06
N GLU A 24 -0.38 -10.06 1.42
CA GLU A 24 -1.63 -10.81 1.21
C GLU A 24 -2.78 -10.21 2.00
N ALA A 25 -2.54 -9.80 3.24
CA ALA A 25 -3.57 -9.16 4.06
C ALA A 25 -4.03 -7.84 3.42
N CYS A 26 -3.11 -7.06 2.90
CA CYS A 26 -3.43 -5.81 2.21
C CYS A 26 -4.22 -6.07 0.92
N ALA A 27 -3.83 -7.11 0.17
CA ALA A 27 -4.53 -7.48 -1.05
C ALA A 27 -5.98 -7.90 -0.76
N GLU A 28 -6.18 -8.71 0.27
CA GLU A 28 -7.52 -9.18 0.67
C GLU A 28 -8.40 -8.06 1.21
N ALA A 29 -7.78 -7.06 1.83
CA ALA A 29 -8.53 -5.95 2.41
C ALA A 29 -9.28 -5.12 1.36
N GLY A 30 -8.75 -5.00 0.13
CA GLY A 30 -9.37 -4.21 -0.92
C GLY A 30 -10.80 -4.61 -1.24
N PRO A 31 -11.03 -5.87 -1.68
CA PRO A 31 -12.39 -6.34 -1.95
C PRO A 31 -13.30 -6.29 -0.73
N ASN A 32 -12.76 -6.59 0.46
CA ASN A 32 -13.54 -6.53 1.70
C ASN A 32 -14.00 -5.12 2.00
N LEU A 33 -13.15 -4.14 1.79
CA LEU A 33 -13.51 -2.73 1.99
C LEU A 33 -14.55 -2.28 0.96
N LEU A 34 -14.43 -2.71 -0.31
CA LEU A 34 -15.45 -2.39 -1.31
C LEU A 34 -16.82 -2.93 -0.92
N ALA A 35 -16.86 -4.12 -0.32
CA ALA A 35 -18.12 -4.74 0.08
C ALA A 35 -18.74 -4.05 1.29
N GLY A 36 -17.93 -3.49 2.20
CA GLY A 36 -18.42 -2.98 3.47
C GLY A 36 -18.37 -1.48 3.68
N ALA A 37 -17.64 -0.73 2.85
CA ALA A 37 -17.50 0.71 3.03
C ALA A 37 -18.75 1.46 2.53
N ALA A 38 -18.89 2.71 2.96
CA ALA A 38 -20.02 3.55 2.58
C ALA A 38 -20.03 3.88 1.08
N SER A 39 -18.86 3.93 0.47
CA SER A 39 -18.72 4.20 -0.97
C SER A 39 -17.38 3.64 -1.46
N PRO A 40 -17.24 3.45 -2.80
CA PRO A 40 -15.93 3.04 -3.37
C PRO A 40 -14.80 4.00 -3.03
N LEU A 41 -15.05 5.31 -3.01
CA LEU A 41 -14.03 6.29 -2.62
C LEU A 41 -13.62 6.11 -1.16
N ASP A 42 -14.58 5.85 -0.28
CA ASP A 42 -14.30 5.58 1.13
C ASP A 42 -13.46 4.31 1.28
N ALA A 43 -13.79 3.27 0.51
CA ALA A 43 -12.99 2.03 0.46
C ALA A 43 -11.55 2.31 0.01
N LEU A 44 -11.38 3.13 -1.02
CA LEU A 44 -10.06 3.53 -1.51
C LEU A 44 -9.27 4.25 -0.43
N ARG A 45 -9.89 5.19 0.28
CA ARG A 45 -9.23 5.94 1.35
C ARG A 45 -8.75 5.01 2.46
N GLN A 46 -9.61 4.09 2.89
CA GLN A 46 -9.26 3.13 3.94
C GLN A 46 -8.15 2.20 3.50
N TRP A 47 -8.20 1.74 2.24
CA TRP A 47 -7.16 0.87 1.70
C TRP A 47 -5.82 1.59 1.62
N ILE A 48 -5.82 2.86 1.24
CA ILE A 48 -4.59 3.65 1.18
C ILE A 48 -3.99 3.85 2.57
N ASP A 49 -4.81 4.00 3.61
CA ASP A 49 -4.29 4.04 4.98
C ASP A 49 -3.56 2.75 5.35
N LEU A 50 -4.12 1.60 4.98
CA LEU A 50 -3.45 0.31 5.19
C LEU A 50 -2.17 0.20 4.37
N PHE A 51 -2.19 0.70 3.15
CA PHE A 51 -1.04 0.71 2.28
C PHE A 51 0.10 1.57 2.87
N VAL A 52 -0.23 2.72 3.44
CA VAL A 52 0.75 3.59 4.09
C VAL A 52 1.34 2.90 5.32
N ASP A 53 0.52 2.25 6.14
CA ASP A 53 1.02 1.45 7.27
C ASP A 53 1.99 0.38 6.80
N PHE A 54 1.66 -0.28 5.69
CA PHE A 54 2.51 -1.29 5.08
C PHE A 54 3.85 -0.69 4.62
N LEU A 55 3.83 0.50 4.02
CA LEU A 55 5.05 1.17 3.56
C LEU A 55 6.00 1.50 4.71
N VAL A 56 5.48 1.84 5.87
CA VAL A 56 6.29 2.06 7.06
C VAL A 56 7.05 0.79 7.44
N THR A 57 6.36 -0.35 7.40
CA THR A 57 6.99 -1.65 7.66
C THR A 57 8.05 -1.97 6.59
N LYS A 58 7.76 -1.64 5.33
CA LYS A 58 8.67 -1.88 4.21
C LYS A 58 10.01 -1.16 4.37
N HIS A 59 10.01 0.05 4.93
CA HIS A 59 11.24 0.79 5.18
C HIS A 59 12.15 0.06 6.17
N GLY A 60 11.57 -0.51 7.24
CA GLY A 60 12.32 -1.34 8.18
C GLY A 60 12.85 -2.60 7.52
N LEU A 61 12.09 -3.17 6.59
CA LEU A 61 12.49 -4.36 5.85
C LEU A 61 13.71 -4.12 4.95
N ALA A 62 13.78 -2.95 4.32
CA ALA A 62 14.91 -2.59 3.46
C ALA A 62 16.22 -2.68 4.24
N ASP A 63 16.23 -2.20 5.49
CA ASP A 63 17.39 -2.31 6.36
C ASP A 63 17.72 -3.77 6.69
N ALA A 64 16.71 -4.57 7.00
CA ALA A 64 16.88 -5.97 7.35
C ALA A 64 17.40 -6.82 6.18
N LEU A 65 17.07 -6.46 4.95
CA LEU A 65 17.48 -7.19 3.73
C LEU A 65 18.57 -6.49 2.93
N GLN A 66 19.27 -5.55 3.55
CA GLN A 66 20.27 -4.72 2.90
C GLN A 66 21.39 -5.52 2.22
N SER A 67 21.73 -6.69 2.77
CA SER A 67 22.77 -7.57 2.22
C SER A 67 22.22 -8.55 1.17
N ASP A 68 20.92 -8.53 0.86
CA ASP A 68 20.30 -9.47 -0.07
C ASP A 68 19.38 -8.71 -1.03
N SER A 69 20.02 -8.04 -2.00
CA SER A 69 19.31 -7.22 -2.98
C SER A 69 18.39 -8.03 -3.89
N ASP A 70 18.77 -9.27 -4.22
CA ASP A 70 17.94 -10.13 -5.07
C ASP A 70 16.65 -10.51 -4.37
N ARG A 71 16.73 -10.85 -3.09
CA ARG A 71 15.55 -11.15 -2.28
C ARG A 71 14.63 -9.94 -2.16
N PHE A 72 15.22 -8.77 -1.93
CA PHE A 72 14.44 -7.54 -1.84
C PHE A 72 13.75 -7.22 -3.16
N ALA A 73 14.43 -7.38 -4.28
CA ALA A 73 13.87 -7.13 -5.62
C ALA A 73 12.72 -8.10 -5.91
N ALA A 74 12.88 -9.38 -5.56
CA ALA A 74 11.84 -10.38 -5.77
C ALA A 74 10.60 -10.06 -4.93
N LEU A 75 10.81 -9.63 -3.71
CA LEU A 75 9.72 -9.26 -2.80
C LEU A 75 9.00 -8.00 -3.28
N HIS A 76 9.74 -7.04 -3.81
CA HIS A 76 9.15 -5.83 -4.40
C HIS A 76 8.30 -6.17 -5.63
N ALA A 77 8.78 -7.07 -6.48
CA ALA A 77 8.00 -7.53 -7.64
C ALA A 77 6.71 -8.22 -7.21
N TYR A 78 6.78 -9.06 -6.19
CA TYR A 78 5.61 -9.72 -5.61
C TYR A 78 4.61 -8.70 -5.07
N PHE A 79 5.11 -7.70 -4.36
CA PHE A 79 4.31 -6.60 -3.82
C PHE A 79 3.51 -5.91 -4.94
N LEU A 80 4.17 -5.52 -6.02
CA LEU A 80 3.50 -4.87 -7.14
C LEU A 80 2.49 -5.80 -7.81
N ASP A 81 2.87 -7.05 -8.03
CA ASP A 81 2.03 -8.05 -8.69
C ASP A 81 0.72 -8.27 -7.92
N ARG A 82 0.78 -8.26 -6.60
CA ARG A 82 -0.39 -8.51 -5.75
C ARG A 82 -1.24 -7.25 -5.50
N LEU A 83 -0.63 -6.09 -5.37
CA LEU A 83 -1.35 -4.88 -4.94
C LEU A 83 -1.82 -3.99 -6.08
N LEU A 84 -1.14 -3.99 -7.23
CA LEU A 84 -1.59 -3.18 -8.38
C LEU A 84 -3.01 -3.52 -8.82
N PRO A 85 -3.39 -4.82 -8.97
CA PRO A 85 -4.77 -5.14 -9.37
C PRO A 85 -5.80 -4.68 -8.34
N VAL A 86 -5.46 -4.72 -7.07
CA VAL A 86 -6.37 -4.27 -6.00
C VAL A 86 -6.58 -2.77 -6.09
N CYS A 87 -5.50 -2.01 -6.25
CA CYS A 87 -5.58 -0.57 -6.42
C CYS A 87 -6.42 -0.22 -7.67
N ALA A 88 -6.20 -0.95 -8.77
CA ALA A 88 -6.98 -0.76 -10.00
C ALA A 88 -8.47 -0.98 -9.77
N GLN A 89 -8.81 -2.04 -9.05
CA GLN A 89 -10.21 -2.36 -8.73
C GLN A 89 -10.87 -1.24 -7.93
N LEU A 90 -10.17 -0.72 -6.93
CA LEU A 90 -10.69 0.37 -6.10
C LEU A 90 -10.87 1.66 -6.89
N LEU A 91 -9.89 1.99 -7.73
CA LEU A 91 -9.96 3.18 -8.59
C LEU A 91 -11.11 3.07 -9.59
N ASP A 92 -11.23 1.91 -10.25
CA ASP A 92 -12.30 1.69 -11.24
C ASP A 92 -13.67 1.79 -10.59
N ALA A 93 -13.84 1.22 -9.41
CA ALA A 93 -15.11 1.30 -8.70
C ALA A 93 -15.47 2.75 -8.34
N ALA A 94 -14.50 3.55 -7.92
CA ALA A 94 -14.73 4.96 -7.59
C ALA A 94 -15.04 5.78 -8.83
N VAL A 95 -14.40 5.47 -9.97
CA VAL A 95 -14.72 6.12 -11.25
C VAL A 95 -16.14 5.76 -11.69
N GLU A 96 -16.51 4.49 -11.61
CA GLU A 96 -17.86 4.03 -11.96
C GLU A 96 -18.95 4.68 -11.09
N ALA A 97 -18.63 4.93 -9.83
CA ALA A 97 -19.52 5.62 -8.90
C ALA A 97 -19.53 7.14 -9.10
N ASP A 98 -18.76 7.63 -10.07
CA ASP A 98 -18.67 9.06 -10.41
C ASP A 98 -18.10 9.91 -9.28
N GLU A 99 -17.28 9.30 -8.43
CA GLU A 99 -16.69 9.96 -7.26
C GLU A 99 -15.33 10.57 -7.54
N ILE A 100 -14.57 9.96 -8.47
CA ILE A 100 -13.25 10.47 -8.86
C ILE A 100 -13.16 10.59 -10.37
N ARG A 101 -12.19 11.38 -10.83
CA ARG A 101 -11.93 11.57 -12.26
C ARG A 101 -11.28 10.31 -12.83
N PRO A 102 -11.59 9.96 -14.09
CA PRO A 102 -10.89 8.85 -14.75
C PRO A 102 -9.46 9.24 -15.10
N GLY A 103 -8.62 8.25 -15.37
CA GLY A 103 -7.29 8.47 -15.92
C GLY A 103 -6.14 8.28 -14.95
N THR A 104 -6.42 8.16 -13.66
CA THR A 104 -5.36 7.88 -12.69
C THR A 104 -4.92 6.42 -12.80
N LYS A 105 -3.63 6.20 -13.03
CA LYS A 105 -3.08 4.86 -13.14
C LYS A 105 -2.72 4.31 -11.76
N PRO A 106 -3.04 3.04 -11.48
CA PRO A 106 -2.75 2.45 -10.16
C PRO A 106 -1.28 2.57 -9.75
N TYR A 107 -0.36 2.25 -10.64
CA TYR A 107 1.07 2.33 -10.35
C TYR A 107 1.51 3.76 -10.04
N GLU A 108 1.01 4.72 -10.80
CA GLU A 108 1.32 6.14 -10.61
C GLU A 108 0.86 6.61 -9.23
N LEU A 109 -0.34 6.24 -8.83
CA LEU A 109 -0.87 6.60 -7.52
C LEU A 109 -0.06 5.95 -6.41
N MET A 110 0.19 4.64 -6.49
CA MET A 110 0.94 3.91 -5.47
C MET A 110 2.36 4.44 -5.33
N ARG A 111 3.03 4.70 -6.46
CA ARG A 111 4.38 5.24 -6.46
C ARG A 111 4.43 6.65 -5.88
N GLY A 112 3.46 7.49 -6.22
CA GLY A 112 3.37 8.84 -5.66
C GLY A 112 3.20 8.82 -4.15
N ILE A 113 2.32 7.96 -3.66
CA ILE A 113 2.14 7.78 -2.22
C ILE A 113 3.42 7.30 -1.56
N GLY A 114 4.10 6.33 -2.17
CA GLY A 114 5.37 5.82 -1.68
C GLY A 114 6.43 6.93 -1.58
N ASN A 115 6.51 7.77 -2.59
CA ASN A 115 7.45 8.89 -2.61
C ASN A 115 7.15 9.91 -1.51
N LEU A 116 5.89 10.16 -1.22
CA LEU A 116 5.50 11.06 -0.13
C LEU A 116 5.91 10.49 1.24
N CYS A 117 5.99 9.18 1.36
CA CYS A 117 6.39 8.53 2.60
C CYS A 117 7.90 8.43 2.79
N ILE A 118 8.70 8.61 1.72
CA ILE A 118 10.16 8.66 1.80
C ILE A 118 10.56 9.94 2.54
N GLY A 119 11.57 9.85 3.41
CA GLY A 119 12.01 11.00 4.19
C GLY A 119 11.20 11.23 5.45
N ARG A 120 10.41 10.24 5.83
CA ARG A 120 9.68 10.25 7.09
C ARG A 120 10.65 9.93 8.23
N ASP A 121 11.51 10.87 8.54
CA ASP A 121 12.56 10.72 9.55
C ASP A 121 12.21 11.54 10.79
N ASN A 122 11.14 11.17 11.46
CA ASN A 122 10.74 11.74 12.76
C ASN A 122 10.69 13.28 12.80
N ASP A 123 10.52 13.93 11.65
CA ASP A 123 10.35 15.39 11.60
C ASP A 123 8.87 15.71 11.82
N PRO A 124 8.50 16.32 12.97
CA PRO A 124 7.09 16.60 13.25
C PRO A 124 6.49 17.66 12.32
N ARG A 125 7.30 18.34 11.51
CA ARG A 125 6.82 19.32 10.55
C ARG A 125 6.34 18.68 9.25
N TYR A 126 6.63 17.40 9.04
CA TYR A 126 6.27 16.68 7.82
C TYR A 126 5.29 15.56 8.14
N ASP A 127 4.08 15.63 7.54
CA ASP A 127 3.04 14.61 7.72
C ASP A 127 2.64 14.07 6.34
N PRO A 128 3.17 12.91 5.96
CA PRO A 128 2.82 12.32 4.65
C PRO A 128 1.34 11.99 4.54
N ARG A 129 0.67 11.60 5.62
CA ARG A 129 -0.76 11.27 5.57
C ARG A 129 -1.61 12.48 5.21
N ARG A 130 -1.22 13.66 5.68
CA ARG A 130 -1.90 14.90 5.32
C ARG A 130 -1.78 15.19 3.83
N LEU A 131 -0.57 15.01 3.27
CA LEU A 131 -0.33 15.21 1.84
C LEU A 131 -1.07 14.19 1.00
N ILE A 132 -1.14 12.95 1.46
CA ILE A 132 -1.87 11.89 0.78
C ILE A 132 -3.37 12.22 0.78
N ALA A 133 -3.91 12.73 1.88
CA ALA A 133 -5.30 13.14 1.94
C ALA A 133 -5.60 14.26 0.93
N LEU A 134 -4.68 15.23 0.78
CA LEU A 134 -4.81 16.28 -0.23
C LEU A 134 -4.75 15.70 -1.65
N LEU A 135 -3.88 14.73 -1.88
CA LEU A 135 -3.80 14.05 -3.18
C LEU A 135 -5.12 13.38 -3.52
N LEU A 136 -5.71 12.66 -2.57
CA LEU A 136 -6.98 11.98 -2.78
C LEU A 136 -8.12 12.98 -3.03
N GLN A 137 -8.12 14.12 -2.34
CA GLN A 137 -9.07 15.17 -2.61
C GLN A 137 -8.94 15.68 -4.04
N GLY A 138 -7.72 15.77 -4.55
CA GLY A 138 -7.46 16.19 -5.92
C GLY A 138 -7.99 15.23 -6.97
N LEU A 139 -8.18 13.95 -6.63
CA LEU A 139 -8.77 12.98 -7.54
C LEU A 139 -10.29 13.10 -7.61
N GLN A 140 -10.93 13.67 -6.60
CA GLN A 140 -12.38 13.76 -6.53
C GLN A 140 -12.93 14.67 -7.63
N ARG A 141 -14.08 14.29 -8.15
CA ARG A 141 -14.82 15.17 -9.05
C ARG A 141 -15.35 16.36 -8.27
N PRO A 142 -15.30 17.55 -8.87
CA PRO A 142 -15.95 18.69 -8.24
C PRO A 142 -17.43 18.39 -8.09
N GLN A 143 -17.96 18.60 -6.87
CA GLN A 143 -19.39 18.48 -6.66
C GLN A 143 -20.05 19.72 -7.27
N THR A 144 -20.72 19.51 -8.37
CA THR A 144 -21.59 20.53 -8.93
C THR A 144 -22.93 20.41 -8.21
N SER A 145 -23.16 21.30 -7.33
CA SER A 145 -24.48 21.42 -6.71
C SER A 145 -25.49 22.04 -7.69
#